data_42830f588c69d9b857df881e51fabecf
#
_entry.id   42830f588c69d9b857df881e51fabecf
#
_cell.length_a   1.000
_cell.length_b   1.000
_cell.length_c   1.000
_cell.angle_alpha   90.00
_cell.angle_beta   90.00
_cell.angle_gamma   90.00
#
_symmetry.space_group_name_H-M   'P 1'
#
loop_
_entity.id
_entity.type
_entity.pdbx_description
1 polymer ?
#
loop_
_entity_poly.entity_id
_entity_poly.type
_entity_poly.pdbx_seq_one_letter_code
_entity_poly.pdbx_strand_id
1 'polypeptide(L)'
;MTTKINQTPYLALIKEELKDKDELMEELKLKLNFPDYFGSNWDALFDCLCDLSWIHEGVIIIKHRDIPKLSIQDLEIYKDILQDAIYSWNDDETHKLIVEFPTLS
;
A
#
# COMPACT_ATOMS: atom_id res chain seq x y z
N MET A 1 5.56 -12.05 -28.98
CA MET A 1 5.65 -11.90 -28.44
C MET A 1 5.59 -11.59 -27.56
N THR A 2 5.46 -11.44 -27.18
CA THR A 2 5.34 -11.07 -26.48
C THR A 2 5.67 -10.75 -25.63
N THR A 3 5.81 -10.57 -25.40
CA THR A 3 6.06 -10.24 -24.69
C THR A 3 6.03 -9.92 -23.77
N LYS A 4 5.98 -10.06 -23.22
CA LYS A 4 5.89 -9.68 -22.26
C LYS A 4 6.49 -9.41 -21.45
N ILE A 5 6.53 -9.45 -21.30
CA ILE A 5 6.88 -8.78 -20.64
C ILE A 5 7.43 -8.77 -19.45
N ASN A 6 8.22 -8.47 -19.15
CA ASN A 6 8.88 -8.32 -18.07
C ASN A 6 8.50 -7.27 -17.28
N GLN A 7 7.44 -7.35 -16.58
CA GLN A 7 7.07 -6.37 -15.79
C GLN A 7 7.59 -6.62 -14.45
N THR A 8 8.59 -5.94 -14.02
CA THR A 8 9.04 -5.93 -12.64
C THR A 8 7.99 -5.26 -11.79
N PRO A 9 7.49 -5.90 -10.76
CA PRO A 9 6.50 -5.25 -9.90
C PRO A 9 7.11 -4.08 -9.14
N TYR A 10 6.28 -3.13 -8.79
CA TYR A 10 6.68 -2.04 -7.91
C TYR A 10 6.61 -2.56 -6.49
N LEU A 11 7.74 -2.61 -5.80
CA LEU A 11 7.79 -3.13 -4.43
C LEU A 11 7.92 -1.99 -3.43
N ALA A 12 6.91 -1.82 -2.60
CA ALA A 12 6.97 -0.87 -1.49
C ALA A 12 7.25 -1.68 -0.23
N LEU A 13 8.48 -1.66 0.23
CA LEU A 13 8.89 -2.41 1.40
C LEU A 13 8.75 -1.52 2.63
N ILE A 14 7.79 -1.82 3.47
CA ILE A 14 7.47 -1.01 4.64
C ILE A 14 8.35 -1.43 5.80
N LYS A 15 9.06 -0.48 6.36
CA LYS A 15 10.07 -0.76 7.39
C LYS A 15 9.45 -1.25 8.69
N GLU A 16 10.30 -1.82 9.52
CA GLU A 16 9.92 -2.32 10.83
C GLU A 16 9.75 -1.20 11.85
N GLU A 17 9.08 -1.52 12.92
CA GLU A 17 9.01 -0.69 14.13
C GLU A 17 8.37 0.67 13.94
N LEU A 18 7.36 0.72 13.09
CA LEU A 18 6.52 1.90 13.01
C LEU A 18 5.65 1.95 14.26
N LYS A 19 5.76 3.03 15.03
CA LYS A 19 5.19 3.07 16.38
C LYS A 19 3.81 3.64 16.46
N ASP A 20 3.39 4.37 15.46
CA ASP A 20 2.07 5.01 15.47
C ASP A 20 1.59 5.27 14.06
N LYS A 21 0.38 5.79 13.97
CA LYS A 21 -0.25 6.08 12.69
C LYS A 21 0.56 7.08 11.86
N ASP A 22 1.09 8.10 12.51
CA ASP A 22 1.83 9.15 11.79
C ASP A 22 3.09 8.59 11.14
N GLU A 23 3.80 7.73 11.84
CA GLU A 23 4.99 7.08 11.26
C GLU A 23 4.61 6.18 10.09
N LEU A 24 3.49 5.47 10.20
CA LEU A 24 3.00 4.63 9.12
C LEU A 24 2.66 5.48 7.90
N MET A 25 1.97 6.59 8.10
CA MET A 25 1.57 7.47 6.99
C MET A 25 2.79 8.03 6.27
N GLU A 26 3.82 8.44 7.02
CA GLU A 26 5.05 8.96 6.42
C GLU A 26 5.79 7.87 5.63
N GLU A 27 5.82 6.67 6.15
CA GLU A 27 6.48 5.56 5.47
C GLU A 27 5.76 5.20 4.17
N LEU A 28 4.44 5.14 4.20
CA LEU A 28 3.66 4.83 3.00
C LEU A 28 3.81 5.93 1.96
N LYS A 29 3.80 7.19 2.40
CA LYS A 29 4.02 8.31 1.50
C LYS A 29 5.36 8.20 0.79
N LEU A 30 6.40 7.88 1.55
CA LEU A 30 7.74 7.76 1.00
C LEU A 30 7.83 6.57 0.04
N LYS A 31 7.38 5.41 0.44
CA LYS A 31 7.57 4.19 -0.33
C LYS A 31 6.67 4.10 -1.55
N LEU A 32 5.51 4.73 -1.51
CA LEU A 32 4.58 4.71 -2.63
C LEU A 32 4.58 6.02 -3.42
N ASN A 33 5.46 6.94 -3.05
CA ASN A 33 5.58 8.23 -3.73
C ASN A 33 4.25 8.98 -3.80
N PHE A 34 3.54 9.04 -2.70
CA PHE A 34 2.26 9.76 -2.68
C PHE A 34 2.48 11.22 -3.05
N PRO A 35 1.53 11.83 -3.76
CA PRO A 35 1.67 13.23 -4.13
C PRO A 35 1.64 14.15 -2.92
N ASP A 36 2.10 15.39 -3.12
CA ASP A 36 2.22 16.35 -2.05
C ASP A 36 0.89 16.68 -1.39
N TYR A 37 -0.23 16.49 -2.09
CA TYR A 37 -1.54 16.76 -1.52
C TYR A 37 -2.02 15.67 -0.56
N PHE A 38 -1.23 14.61 -0.36
CA PHE A 38 -1.60 13.56 0.59
C PHE A 38 -1.73 14.14 2.00
N GLY A 39 -2.90 14.02 2.58
CA GLY A 39 -3.22 14.66 3.85
C GLY A 39 -2.90 13.87 5.10
N SER A 40 -2.23 12.73 4.98
CA SER A 40 -1.77 11.91 6.10
C SER A 40 -2.91 11.49 7.04
N ASN A 41 -4.05 11.15 6.48
CA ASN A 41 -5.18 10.61 7.24
C ASN A 41 -5.74 9.38 6.53
N TRP A 42 -6.65 8.69 7.19
CA TRP A 42 -7.16 7.42 6.66
C TRP A 42 -7.90 7.60 5.32
N ASP A 43 -8.68 8.68 5.20
CA ASP A 43 -9.42 8.94 3.95
C ASP A 43 -8.46 9.23 2.81
N ALA A 44 -7.44 10.04 3.07
CA ALA A 44 -6.43 10.36 2.06
C ALA A 44 -5.66 9.11 1.65
N LEU A 45 -5.37 8.23 2.61
CA LEU A 45 -4.68 6.98 2.32
C LEU A 45 -5.51 6.11 1.38
N PHE A 46 -6.79 5.96 1.67
CA PHE A 46 -7.67 5.18 0.82
C PHE A 46 -7.72 5.76 -0.60
N ASP A 47 -7.88 7.07 -0.69
CA ASP A 47 -7.94 7.75 -1.99
C ASP A 47 -6.67 7.52 -2.81
N CYS A 48 -5.50 7.64 -2.16
CA CYS A 48 -4.24 7.43 -2.85
C CYS A 48 -4.05 5.98 -3.26
N LEU A 49 -4.44 5.02 -2.42
CA LEU A 49 -4.32 3.61 -2.75
C LEU A 49 -5.27 3.19 -3.87
N CYS A 50 -6.37 3.88 -4.04
CA CYS A 50 -7.29 3.61 -5.13
C CYS A 50 -6.90 4.35 -6.41
N ASP A 51 -5.95 5.27 -6.34
CA ASP A 51 -5.52 6.04 -7.51
C ASP A 51 -4.24 5.47 -8.12
N LEU A 52 -3.13 5.61 -7.46
CA LEU A 52 -1.80 5.11 -7.87
C LEU A 52 -1.44 5.37 -9.33
N SER A 53 -2.05 6.42 -9.92
CA SER A 53 -1.85 6.72 -11.34
C SER A 53 -0.43 7.14 -11.68
N TRP A 54 0.35 7.56 -10.68
CA TRP A 54 1.74 7.95 -10.86
C TRP A 54 2.70 6.77 -10.87
N ILE A 55 2.21 5.57 -10.59
CA ILE A 55 3.02 4.35 -10.63
C ILE A 55 2.73 3.63 -11.93
N HIS A 56 3.76 3.44 -12.74
CA HIS A 56 3.58 2.87 -14.07
C HIS A 56 3.55 1.35 -14.09
N GLU A 57 4.11 0.71 -13.10
CA GLU A 57 4.13 -0.74 -13.02
C GLU A 57 2.73 -1.28 -12.82
N GLY A 58 2.40 -2.36 -13.48
CA GLY A 58 1.06 -2.94 -13.40
C GLY A 58 0.80 -3.70 -12.12
N VAL A 59 1.83 -4.17 -11.44
CA VAL A 59 1.69 -4.88 -10.17
C VAL A 59 2.39 -4.08 -9.08
N ILE A 60 1.66 -3.76 -8.01
CA ILE A 60 2.20 -3.00 -6.90
C ILE A 60 2.09 -3.87 -5.66
N ILE A 61 3.21 -4.12 -5.00
CA ILE A 61 3.27 -4.96 -3.80
C ILE A 61 3.64 -4.09 -2.61
N ILE A 62 2.79 -4.08 -1.60
CA ILE A 62 3.09 -3.43 -0.34
C ILE A 62 3.45 -4.56 0.64
N LYS A 63 4.73 -4.68 0.95
CA LYS A 63 5.22 -5.75 1.81
C LYS A 63 5.67 -5.17 3.13
N HIS A 64 5.12 -5.70 4.21
CA HIS A 64 5.44 -5.22 5.55
C HIS A 64 6.49 -6.14 6.17
N ARG A 65 7.54 -5.54 6.74
CA ARG A 65 8.60 -6.32 7.41
C ARG A 65 8.13 -6.81 8.77
N ASP A 66 7.27 -6.04 9.42
CA ASP A 66 6.58 -6.52 10.62
C ASP A 66 5.17 -5.90 10.63
N ILE A 67 4.40 -6.24 11.62
CA ILE A 67 3.08 -5.63 11.79
C ILE A 67 3.27 -4.29 12.49
N PRO A 68 2.80 -3.18 11.90
CA PRO A 68 2.96 -1.87 12.53
C PRO A 68 2.39 -1.85 13.93
N LYS A 69 3.08 -1.16 14.84
CA LYS A 69 2.70 -1.15 16.25
C LYS A 69 1.67 -0.08 16.52
N LEU A 70 0.53 -0.23 15.90
CA LEU A 70 -0.59 0.69 16.05
C LEU A 70 -1.49 0.21 17.17
N SER A 71 -2.39 1.08 17.63
CA SER A 71 -3.48 0.61 18.49
C SER A 71 -4.29 -0.45 17.74
N ILE A 72 -4.99 -1.29 18.46
CA ILE A 72 -5.83 -2.31 17.85
C ILE A 72 -6.82 -1.67 16.89
N GLN A 73 -7.39 -0.53 17.28
CA GLN A 73 -8.35 0.18 16.48
C GLN A 73 -7.74 0.68 15.17
N ASP A 74 -6.58 1.32 15.25
CA ASP A 74 -5.91 1.84 14.07
C ASP A 74 -5.44 0.71 13.15
N LEU A 75 -4.99 -0.39 13.70
CA LEU A 75 -4.55 -1.52 12.89
C LEU A 75 -5.72 -2.11 12.12
N GLU A 76 -6.90 -2.20 12.73
CA GLU A 76 -8.08 -2.68 12.04
C GLU A 76 -8.51 -1.74 10.92
N ILE A 77 -8.45 -0.43 11.17
CA ILE A 77 -8.77 0.56 10.14
C ILE A 77 -7.81 0.42 8.97
N TYR A 78 -6.52 0.29 9.27
CA TYR A 78 -5.50 0.15 8.23
C TYR A 78 -5.76 -1.10 7.37
N LYS A 79 -6.02 -2.23 8.03
CA LYS A 79 -6.29 -3.47 7.30
C LYS A 79 -7.55 -3.38 6.43
N ASP A 80 -8.58 -2.72 6.94
CA ASP A 80 -9.82 -2.54 6.18
C ASP A 80 -9.59 -1.66 4.95
N ILE A 81 -8.80 -0.60 5.10
CA ILE A 81 -8.46 0.28 3.98
C ILE A 81 -7.70 -0.49 2.91
N LEU A 82 -6.72 -1.30 3.32
CA LEU A 82 -5.95 -2.10 2.38
C LEU A 82 -6.86 -3.09 1.65
N GLN A 83 -7.76 -3.74 2.36
CA GLN A 83 -8.68 -4.69 1.78
C GLN A 83 -9.62 -4.02 0.77
N ASP A 84 -10.15 -2.87 1.13
CA ASP A 84 -11.06 -2.13 0.26
C ASP A 84 -10.34 -1.62 -0.98
N ALA A 85 -9.09 -1.19 -0.83
CA ALA A 85 -8.30 -0.76 -1.98
C ALA A 85 -8.01 -1.93 -2.92
N ILE A 86 -7.69 -3.10 -2.38
CA ILE A 86 -7.49 -4.30 -3.20
C ILE A 86 -8.76 -4.61 -3.98
N TYR A 87 -9.90 -4.53 -3.33
CA TYR A 87 -11.18 -4.77 -4.01
C TYR A 87 -11.42 -3.77 -5.13
N SER A 88 -11.05 -2.51 -4.93
CA SER A 88 -11.26 -1.49 -5.97
C SER A 88 -10.44 -1.81 -7.22
N TRP A 89 -9.28 -2.46 -7.07
CA TRP A 89 -8.45 -2.80 -8.20
C TRP A 89 -8.84 -4.11 -8.89
N ASN A 90 -9.64 -4.94 -8.26
CA ASN A 90 -10.02 -6.22 -8.84
C ASN A 90 -10.75 -6.08 -10.18
N ASP A 91 -11.50 -4.99 -10.36
CA ASP A 91 -12.22 -4.77 -11.60
C ASP A 91 -11.43 -3.91 -12.59
N ASP A 92 -10.24 -3.44 -12.20
CA ASP A 92 -9.42 -2.60 -13.03
C ASP A 92 -8.30 -3.46 -13.59
N GLU A 93 -8.12 -3.44 -14.88
CA GLU A 93 -7.10 -4.25 -15.52
C GLU A 93 -5.77 -3.54 -15.68
N THR A 94 -5.67 -2.30 -15.24
CA THR A 94 -4.42 -1.54 -15.38
C THR A 94 -3.44 -1.81 -14.26
N HIS A 95 -3.95 -2.08 -13.05
CA HIS A 95 -3.10 -2.32 -11.89
C HIS A 95 -3.62 -3.48 -11.06
N LYS A 96 -2.72 -4.10 -10.34
CA LYS A 96 -3.07 -5.10 -9.33
C LYS A 96 -2.33 -4.75 -8.05
N LEU A 97 -3.07 -4.64 -6.95
CA LEU A 97 -2.48 -4.32 -5.65
C LEU A 97 -2.38 -5.58 -4.81
N ILE A 98 -1.20 -5.87 -4.33
CA ILE A 98 -0.93 -7.01 -3.46
C ILE A 98 -0.38 -6.49 -2.15
N VAL A 99 -0.93 -6.95 -1.05
CA VAL A 99 -0.45 -6.56 0.28
C VAL A 99 -0.01 -7.80 1.03
N GLU A 100 1.19 -7.73 1.59
CA GLU A 100 1.75 -8.84 2.34
C GLU A 100 2.12 -8.40 3.75
N PHE A 101 1.75 -9.21 4.72
CA PHE A 101 2.18 -9.06 6.12
C PHE A 101 3.02 -10.27 6.49
N PRO A 102 3.91 -10.14 7.47
CA PRO A 102 4.70 -11.30 7.89
C PRO A 102 3.79 -12.36 8.47
N THR A 103 4.15 -13.62 8.22
CA THR A 103 3.41 -14.71 8.80
C THR A 103 4.01 -15.04 10.15
N LEU A 104 3.14 -15.33 11.10
CA LEU A 104 3.59 -15.82 12.38
C LEU A 104 3.70 -17.32 12.25
N SER A 105 4.82 -17.82 12.55
CA SER A 105 5.00 -19.28 12.51
C SER A 105 5.16 -19.85 13.88
#